data_983d4a21cb17eb5e7e3a1de2408b5ad5
#
_entry.id   983d4a21cb17eb5e7e3a1de2408b5ad5
#
_cell.length_a   1.000
_cell.length_b   1.000
_cell.length_c   1.000
_cell.angle_alpha   90.00
_cell.angle_beta   90.00
_cell.angle_gamma   90.00
#
_symmetry.space_group_name_H-M   'P 1'
#
loop_
_entity.id
_entity.type
_entity.pdbx_description
1 polymer ?
#
loop_
_entity_poly.entity_id
_entity_poly.type
_entity_poly.pdbx_seq_one_letter_code
_entity_poly.pdbx_strand_id
1 'polypeptide(L)'
;MAPAQLYSTESGRLFHSGRIVIATVGLPARGKTHVSVALARYLRWLGVKTHIFHLGDYRRAHMGPKGEIPDDYFFVNASTSSVLLRNKILKKCREDILHFLNHENGQIAIFDAVNPLSTGRYALAKEFEKQNIQTLFIESTCTDERIIEENVRSVKISSPDYIGWSQEDAVKDYLNRINSRIPHYETVEEKDLHYVKMINAGERMIVNNCAFGYLSQRIVFYLLNLHIKSRQTYFCRAGTTKEEDSYKADASLSEEGKDYAEKMTETLI
;
A
#
# COMPACT_ATOMS: atom_id res chain seq x y z
N MET A 1 23.49 -11.54 -13.34
CA MET A 1 22.81 -12.30 -12.26
C MET A 1 21.61 -11.51 -11.83
N ALA A 2 20.45 -12.14 -11.78
CA ALA A 2 19.24 -11.47 -11.30
C ALA A 2 19.40 -11.15 -9.80
N PRO A 3 19.00 -9.96 -9.32
CA PRO A 3 19.06 -9.59 -7.91
C PRO A 3 18.31 -10.58 -6.99
N ALA A 4 17.40 -11.35 -7.57
CA ALA A 4 16.63 -12.40 -6.91
C ALA A 4 17.46 -13.45 -6.14
N GLN A 5 18.70 -13.69 -6.55
CA GLN A 5 19.55 -14.70 -5.89
C GLN A 5 20.05 -14.26 -4.51
N LEU A 6 20.10 -12.96 -4.23
CA LEU A 6 20.55 -12.44 -2.94
C LEU A 6 19.66 -12.89 -1.76
N TYR A 7 18.35 -13.03 -1.97
CA TYR A 7 17.40 -13.41 -0.93
C TYR A 7 17.07 -14.90 -0.89
N SER A 8 17.50 -15.66 -1.89
CA SER A 8 17.32 -17.12 -1.93
C SER A 8 18.40 -17.87 -1.17
N THR A 9 19.56 -17.25 -0.92
CA THR A 9 20.67 -17.82 -0.14
C THR A 9 20.50 -17.57 1.36
N GLU A 10 21.10 -18.43 2.21
CA GLU A 10 21.08 -18.21 3.66
C GLU A 10 21.71 -16.86 4.05
N SER A 11 22.83 -16.48 3.43
CA SER A 11 23.48 -15.19 3.64
C SER A 11 22.61 -14.02 3.17
N GLY A 12 21.84 -14.17 2.10
CA GLY A 12 20.90 -13.17 1.62
C GLY A 12 19.72 -12.94 2.58
N ARG A 13 19.30 -13.99 3.29
CA ARG A 13 18.25 -13.88 4.33
C ARG A 13 18.72 -13.11 5.56
N LEU A 14 20.02 -13.07 5.82
CA LEU A 14 20.59 -12.28 6.91
C LEU A 14 20.49 -10.76 6.68
N PHE A 15 20.37 -10.29 5.43
CA PHE A 15 20.14 -8.88 5.13
C PHE A 15 18.72 -8.43 5.48
N HIS A 16 17.81 -9.38 5.69
CA HIS A 16 16.46 -9.13 6.14
C HIS A 16 16.17 -9.96 7.39
N SER A 17 16.52 -9.41 8.52
CA SER A 17 16.24 -10.01 9.82
C SER A 17 14.81 -9.69 10.22
N GLY A 18 13.84 -10.47 9.81
CA GLY A 18 12.49 -10.31 10.29
C GLY A 18 11.42 -10.61 9.25
N ARG A 19 10.20 -10.70 9.74
CA ARG A 19 9.00 -10.94 8.95
C ARG A 19 8.16 -9.67 8.91
N ILE A 20 7.57 -9.38 7.76
CA ILE A 20 6.76 -8.18 7.58
C ILE A 20 5.36 -8.56 7.13
N VAL A 21 4.35 -7.99 7.79
CA VAL A 21 2.99 -7.92 7.27
C VAL A 21 2.78 -6.54 6.65
N ILE A 22 2.45 -6.52 5.37
CA ILE A 22 2.02 -5.32 4.67
C ILE A 22 0.50 -5.30 4.68
N ALA A 23 -0.11 -4.36 5.39
CA ALA A 23 -1.56 -4.21 5.46
C ALA A 23 -2.01 -3.03 4.59
N THR A 24 -2.88 -3.28 3.62
CA THR A 24 -3.44 -2.19 2.81
C THR A 24 -4.50 -1.42 3.58
N VAL A 25 -4.56 -0.11 3.34
CA VAL A 25 -5.56 0.80 3.90
C VAL A 25 -6.20 1.60 2.76
N GLY A 26 -7.48 1.85 2.84
CA GLY A 26 -8.16 2.72 1.87
C GLY A 26 -9.56 2.22 1.50
N LEU A 27 -10.38 3.14 1.02
CA LEU A 27 -11.72 2.86 0.51
C LEU A 27 -11.68 1.92 -0.71
N PRO A 28 -12.79 1.24 -1.06
CA PRO A 28 -12.87 0.49 -2.30
C PRO A 28 -12.55 1.35 -3.53
N ALA A 29 -12.16 0.74 -4.65
CA ALA A 29 -11.75 1.40 -5.91
C ALA A 29 -10.59 2.40 -5.80
N ARG A 30 -9.73 2.31 -4.79
CA ARG A 30 -8.54 3.16 -4.63
C ARG A 30 -7.22 2.47 -5.04
N GLY A 31 -7.29 1.38 -5.80
CA GLY A 31 -6.10 0.72 -6.34
C GLY A 31 -5.33 -0.20 -5.38
N LYS A 32 -5.83 -0.47 -4.16
CA LYS A 32 -5.14 -1.32 -3.17
C LYS A 32 -4.67 -2.67 -3.72
N THR A 33 -5.57 -3.41 -4.35
CA THR A 33 -5.24 -4.74 -4.92
C THR A 33 -4.22 -4.63 -6.04
N HIS A 34 -4.28 -3.57 -6.87
CA HIS A 34 -3.26 -3.32 -7.88
C HIS A 34 -1.88 -3.13 -7.25
N VAL A 35 -1.79 -2.28 -6.23
CA VAL A 35 -0.55 -2.06 -5.47
C VAL A 35 -0.05 -3.36 -4.84
N SER A 36 -0.93 -4.14 -4.21
CA SER A 36 -0.61 -5.43 -3.58
C SER A 36 -0.01 -6.42 -4.59
N VAL A 37 -0.63 -6.56 -5.76
CA VAL A 37 -0.16 -7.49 -6.80
C VAL A 37 1.17 -7.02 -7.40
N ALA A 38 1.30 -5.73 -7.72
CA ALA A 38 2.52 -5.17 -8.27
C ALA A 38 3.70 -5.31 -7.29
N LEU A 39 3.47 -4.98 -6.02
CA LEU A 39 4.48 -5.12 -4.97
C LEU A 39 4.87 -6.59 -4.73
N ALA A 40 3.91 -7.52 -4.71
CA ALA A 40 4.22 -8.93 -4.57
C ALA A 40 5.07 -9.48 -5.73
N ARG A 41 4.81 -9.05 -6.96
CA ARG A 41 5.64 -9.40 -8.13
C ARG A 41 7.07 -8.89 -7.96
N TYR A 42 7.24 -7.65 -7.54
CA TYR A 42 8.55 -7.06 -7.28
C TYR A 42 9.31 -7.79 -6.19
N LEU A 43 8.67 -8.07 -5.06
CA LEU A 43 9.27 -8.77 -3.94
C LEU A 43 9.68 -10.20 -4.30
N ARG A 44 8.83 -10.93 -5.04
CA ARG A 44 9.15 -12.27 -5.55
C ARG A 44 10.31 -12.23 -6.55
N TRP A 45 10.37 -11.20 -7.39
CA TRP A 45 11.51 -10.98 -8.29
C TRP A 45 12.81 -10.73 -7.54
N LEU A 46 12.77 -10.07 -6.38
CA LEU A 46 13.91 -9.96 -5.47
C LEU A 46 14.25 -11.28 -4.76
N GLY A 47 13.48 -12.35 -4.94
CA GLY A 47 13.66 -13.64 -4.26
C GLY A 47 13.06 -13.71 -2.86
N VAL A 48 12.26 -12.69 -2.46
CA VAL A 48 11.58 -12.66 -1.16
C VAL A 48 10.34 -13.54 -1.21
N LYS A 49 10.21 -14.51 -0.30
CA LYS A 49 9.03 -15.38 -0.22
C LYS A 49 7.82 -14.57 0.26
N THR A 50 6.97 -14.20 -0.70
CA THR A 50 5.86 -13.28 -0.51
C THR A 50 4.54 -13.93 -0.91
N HIS A 51 3.50 -13.77 -0.08
CA HIS A 51 2.12 -14.18 -0.38
C HIS A 51 1.14 -13.03 -0.16
N ILE A 52 0.08 -12.99 -0.98
CA ILE A 52 -1.02 -12.02 -0.84
C ILE A 52 -2.23 -12.76 -0.27
N PHE A 53 -2.80 -12.21 0.78
CA PHE A 53 -4.02 -12.67 1.42
C PHE A 53 -5.14 -11.67 1.12
N HIS A 54 -5.91 -11.94 0.06
CA HIS A 54 -7.06 -11.11 -0.32
C HIS A 54 -8.27 -11.45 0.53
N LEU A 55 -8.69 -10.56 1.40
CA LEU A 55 -9.86 -10.81 2.26
C LEU A 55 -11.14 -11.12 1.45
N GLY A 56 -11.24 -10.61 0.24
CA GLY A 56 -12.33 -10.92 -0.69
C GLY A 56 -12.37 -12.40 -1.10
N ASP A 57 -11.20 -13.05 -1.26
CA ASP A 57 -11.12 -14.47 -1.60
C ASP A 57 -11.57 -15.34 -0.43
N TYR A 58 -11.17 -15.00 0.79
CA TYR A 58 -11.64 -15.68 2.01
C TYR A 58 -13.15 -15.60 2.17
N ARG A 59 -13.74 -14.42 1.89
CA ARG A 59 -15.18 -14.25 1.88
C ARG A 59 -15.84 -15.19 0.86
N ARG A 60 -15.39 -15.17 -0.38
CA ARG A 60 -15.93 -16.01 -1.46
C ARG A 60 -15.78 -17.50 -1.16
N ALA A 61 -14.63 -17.92 -0.67
CA ALA A 61 -14.38 -19.31 -0.28
C ALA A 61 -15.30 -19.77 0.87
N HIS A 62 -15.58 -18.87 1.83
CA HIS A 62 -16.44 -19.17 2.97
C HIS A 62 -17.91 -19.28 2.57
N MET A 63 -18.37 -18.47 1.64
CA MET A 63 -19.76 -18.46 1.14
C MET A 63 -20.05 -19.62 0.18
N GLY A 64 -19.00 -20.18 -0.46
CA GLY A 64 -19.14 -21.20 -1.50
C GLY A 64 -19.69 -20.65 -2.83
N PRO A 65 -19.79 -21.49 -3.87
CA PRO A 65 -20.14 -21.05 -5.22
C PRO A 65 -21.61 -20.62 -5.39
N LYS A 66 -22.48 -20.94 -4.42
CA LYS A 66 -23.92 -20.57 -4.40
C LYS A 66 -24.32 -19.76 -3.17
N GLY A 67 -23.34 -19.37 -2.33
CA GLY A 67 -23.61 -18.61 -1.12
C GLY A 67 -23.99 -17.18 -1.44
N GLU A 68 -25.20 -16.78 -1.13
CA GLU A 68 -25.63 -15.40 -1.19
C GLU A 68 -24.94 -14.61 -0.07
N ILE A 69 -24.34 -13.50 -0.44
CA ILE A 69 -23.78 -12.56 0.52
C ILE A 69 -24.97 -11.87 1.18
N PRO A 70 -25.04 -11.83 2.53
CA PRO A 70 -26.09 -11.04 3.18
C PRO A 70 -26.07 -9.62 2.65
N ASP A 71 -27.25 -9.05 2.35
CA ASP A 71 -27.37 -7.73 1.74
C ASP A 71 -26.66 -6.65 2.57
N ASP A 72 -26.67 -6.81 3.88
CA ASP A 72 -26.04 -5.89 4.83
C ASP A 72 -24.54 -6.17 5.09
N TYR A 73 -23.96 -7.22 4.48
CA TYR A 73 -22.56 -7.63 4.73
C TYR A 73 -21.56 -6.48 4.59
N PHE A 74 -21.76 -5.60 3.64
CA PHE A 74 -20.83 -4.50 3.35
C PHE A 74 -21.16 -3.22 4.13
N PHE A 75 -22.32 -3.14 4.77
CA PHE A 75 -22.70 -1.94 5.50
C PHE A 75 -22.05 -1.86 6.87
N VAL A 76 -21.86 -0.64 7.36
CA VAL A 76 -21.30 -0.39 8.69
C VAL A 76 -22.26 -0.85 9.78
N ASN A 77 -23.54 -0.53 9.62
CA ASN A 77 -24.61 -0.93 10.54
C ASN A 77 -25.19 -2.30 10.16
N ALA A 78 -24.31 -3.27 9.91
CA ALA A 78 -24.71 -4.62 9.59
C ALA A 78 -25.31 -5.34 10.80
N SER A 79 -26.13 -6.35 10.54
CA SER A 79 -26.68 -7.25 11.55
C SER A 79 -25.57 -7.95 12.35
N THR A 80 -25.90 -8.39 13.54
CA THR A 80 -24.95 -9.15 14.40
C THR A 80 -24.42 -10.39 13.67
N SER A 81 -25.23 -11.06 12.87
CA SER A 81 -24.84 -12.22 12.09
C SER A 81 -23.78 -11.87 11.03
N SER A 82 -23.98 -10.76 10.30
CA SER A 82 -23.01 -10.28 9.30
C SER A 82 -21.70 -9.81 9.94
N VAL A 83 -21.77 -9.19 11.13
CA VAL A 83 -20.57 -8.80 11.90
C VAL A 83 -19.79 -10.05 12.36
N LEU A 84 -20.46 -11.05 12.93
CA LEU A 84 -19.83 -12.29 13.35
C LEU A 84 -19.19 -13.04 12.16
N LEU A 85 -19.89 -13.07 11.03
CA LEU A 85 -19.36 -13.66 9.80
C LEU A 85 -18.08 -12.96 9.33
N ARG A 86 -18.07 -11.62 9.29
CA ARG A 86 -16.87 -10.83 8.96
C ARG A 86 -15.72 -11.13 9.90
N ASN A 87 -15.98 -11.19 11.19
CA ASN A 87 -14.96 -11.47 12.20
C ASN A 87 -14.37 -12.88 12.04
N LYS A 88 -15.21 -13.89 11.72
CA LYS A 88 -14.76 -15.25 11.44
C LYS A 88 -13.83 -15.31 10.22
N ILE A 89 -14.21 -14.61 9.14
CA ILE A 89 -13.41 -14.54 7.91
C ILE A 89 -12.07 -13.81 8.18
N LEU A 90 -12.11 -12.70 8.88
CA LEU A 90 -10.91 -11.96 9.29
C LEU A 90 -9.97 -12.80 10.15
N LYS A 91 -10.52 -13.53 11.12
CA LYS A 91 -9.75 -14.41 12.00
C LYS A 91 -9.04 -15.49 11.18
N LYS A 92 -9.76 -16.18 10.32
CA LYS A 92 -9.17 -17.22 9.44
C LYS A 92 -8.05 -16.67 8.56
N CYS A 93 -8.27 -15.50 7.94
CA CYS A 93 -7.24 -14.86 7.11
C CYS A 93 -5.97 -14.54 7.93
N ARG A 94 -6.12 -14.02 9.15
CA ARG A 94 -4.97 -13.72 10.03
C ARG A 94 -4.25 -14.99 10.51
N GLU A 95 -4.97 -16.04 10.81
CA GLU A 95 -4.39 -17.34 11.15
C GLU A 95 -3.53 -17.87 10.00
N ASP A 96 -4.00 -17.78 8.76
CA ASP A 96 -3.25 -18.22 7.59
C ASP A 96 -2.03 -17.33 7.31
N ILE A 97 -2.12 -16.00 7.54
CA ILE A 97 -0.96 -15.10 7.52
C ILE A 97 0.11 -15.55 8.52
N LEU A 98 -0.29 -15.82 9.76
CA LEU A 98 0.62 -16.29 10.81
C LEU A 98 1.22 -17.65 10.47
N HIS A 99 0.41 -18.57 9.95
CA HIS A 99 0.87 -19.89 9.50
C HIS A 99 1.94 -19.75 8.40
N PHE A 100 1.67 -18.93 7.38
CA PHE A 100 2.62 -18.68 6.30
C PHE A 100 3.96 -18.13 6.80
N LEU A 101 3.90 -17.13 7.70
CA LEU A 101 5.11 -16.48 8.22
C LEU A 101 5.87 -17.35 9.22
N ASN A 102 5.18 -18.16 10.04
CA ASN A 102 5.79 -18.92 11.12
C ASN A 102 6.20 -20.34 10.70
N HIS A 103 5.44 -20.97 9.78
CA HIS A 103 5.61 -22.40 9.48
C HIS A 103 6.02 -22.69 8.03
N GLU A 104 5.77 -21.76 7.10
CA GLU A 104 6.11 -21.94 5.70
C GLU A 104 7.37 -21.16 5.26
N ASN A 105 8.14 -20.60 6.20
CA ASN A 105 9.27 -19.73 5.91
C ASN A 105 8.91 -18.51 5.05
N GLY A 106 7.67 -17.99 5.18
CA GLY A 106 7.27 -16.74 4.56
C GLY A 106 8.05 -15.56 5.13
N GLN A 107 8.38 -14.59 4.29
CA GLN A 107 9.09 -13.39 4.70
C GLN A 107 8.17 -12.17 4.70
N ILE A 108 7.31 -12.06 3.68
CA ILE A 108 6.34 -10.98 3.58
C ILE A 108 4.96 -11.54 3.29
N ALA A 109 3.99 -11.18 4.13
CA ALA A 109 2.57 -11.39 3.89
C ALA A 109 1.91 -10.05 3.55
N ILE A 110 1.18 -9.98 2.44
CA ILE A 110 0.40 -8.80 2.08
C ILE A 110 -1.06 -9.06 2.43
N PHE A 111 -1.58 -8.37 3.43
CA PHE A 111 -2.97 -8.42 3.86
C PHE A 111 -3.79 -7.38 3.10
N ASP A 112 -4.45 -7.80 2.01
CA ASP A 112 -5.27 -6.91 1.18
C ASP A 112 -6.69 -6.80 1.72
N ALA A 113 -6.92 -5.73 2.50
CA ALA A 113 -8.17 -5.40 3.15
C ALA A 113 -8.38 -3.87 3.18
N VAL A 114 -9.50 -3.40 3.75
CA VAL A 114 -9.81 -1.96 3.84
C VAL A 114 -9.12 -1.30 5.03
N ASN A 115 -9.07 -1.96 6.19
CA ASN A 115 -8.48 -1.49 7.45
C ASN A 115 -8.87 -0.03 7.81
N PRO A 116 -10.18 0.29 7.92
CA PRO A 116 -10.65 1.68 7.87
C PRO A 116 -10.41 2.47 9.15
N LEU A 117 -10.32 1.81 10.32
CA LEU A 117 -10.30 2.47 11.62
C LEU A 117 -8.89 2.44 12.24
N SER A 118 -8.49 3.55 12.85
CA SER A 118 -7.24 3.68 13.58
C SER A 118 -7.10 2.62 14.69
N THR A 119 -8.14 2.43 15.48
CA THR A 119 -8.18 1.42 16.54
C THR A 119 -7.92 0.00 16.01
N GLY A 120 -8.47 -0.33 14.83
CA GLY A 120 -8.24 -1.60 14.16
C GLY A 120 -6.80 -1.76 13.67
N ARG A 121 -6.19 -0.69 13.16
CA ARG A 121 -4.78 -0.68 12.73
C ARG A 121 -3.83 -0.89 13.89
N TYR A 122 -4.05 -0.21 15.02
CA TYR A 122 -3.28 -0.44 16.25
C TYR A 122 -3.43 -1.86 16.78
N ALA A 123 -4.65 -2.39 16.81
CA ALA A 123 -4.89 -3.77 17.24
C ALA A 123 -4.15 -4.78 16.36
N LEU A 124 -4.17 -4.56 15.03
CA LEU A 124 -3.48 -5.40 14.05
C LEU A 124 -1.95 -5.34 14.23
N ALA A 125 -1.39 -4.15 14.35
CA ALA A 125 0.05 -3.95 14.57
C ALA A 125 0.51 -4.65 15.87
N LYS A 126 -0.23 -4.47 16.95
CA LYS A 126 0.07 -5.09 18.26
C LYS A 126 -0.06 -6.63 18.23
N GLU A 127 -1.00 -7.16 17.44
CA GLU A 127 -1.18 -8.62 17.27
C GLU A 127 0.06 -9.23 16.62
N PHE A 128 0.58 -8.63 15.54
CA PHE A 128 1.76 -9.12 14.84
C PHE A 128 3.06 -8.86 15.61
N GLU A 129 3.16 -7.74 16.31
CA GLU A 129 4.32 -7.40 17.14
C GLU A 129 4.58 -8.47 18.23
N LYS A 130 3.52 -9.02 18.85
CA LYS A 130 3.62 -10.12 19.81
C LYS A 130 4.28 -11.38 19.23
N GLN A 131 4.31 -11.52 17.93
CA GLN A 131 4.93 -12.63 17.18
C GLN A 131 6.28 -12.23 16.56
N ASN A 132 6.86 -11.09 16.95
CA ASN A 132 8.05 -10.50 16.33
C ASN A 132 7.91 -10.30 14.82
N ILE A 133 6.72 -9.85 14.39
CA ILE A 133 6.41 -9.53 13.01
C ILE A 133 6.14 -8.03 12.92
N GLN A 134 6.85 -7.35 12.05
CA GLN A 134 6.66 -5.92 11.81
C GLN A 134 5.46 -5.69 10.88
N THR A 135 4.74 -4.61 11.12
CA THR A 135 3.58 -4.25 10.28
C THR A 135 3.86 -2.94 9.55
N LEU A 136 3.70 -2.96 8.23
CA LEU A 136 3.77 -1.78 7.37
C LEU A 136 2.40 -1.53 6.76
N PHE A 137 1.81 -0.36 7.01
CA PHE A 137 0.55 0.03 6.39
C PHE A 137 0.82 0.74 5.06
N ILE A 138 0.09 0.36 4.02
CA ILE A 138 0.11 1.06 2.73
C ILE A 138 -1.28 1.62 2.48
N GLU A 139 -1.43 2.92 2.66
CA GLU A 139 -2.67 3.60 2.36
C GLU A 139 -2.68 4.06 0.90
N SER A 140 -3.76 3.73 0.20
CA SER A 140 -4.04 4.25 -1.14
C SER A 140 -5.29 5.13 -1.09
N THR A 141 -5.08 6.43 -1.27
CA THR A 141 -6.14 7.43 -1.34
C THR A 141 -6.23 8.03 -2.74
N CYS A 142 -7.43 8.35 -3.16
CA CYS A 142 -7.67 9.05 -4.42
C CYS A 142 -8.82 10.02 -4.23
N THR A 143 -8.59 11.28 -4.57
CA THR A 143 -9.55 12.37 -4.60
C THR A 143 -9.98 12.75 -6.01
N ASP A 144 -9.26 12.29 -7.04
CA ASP A 144 -9.60 12.53 -8.45
C ASP A 144 -10.79 11.62 -8.83
N GLU A 145 -11.94 12.25 -9.06
CA GLU A 145 -13.19 11.55 -9.39
C GLU A 145 -13.08 10.75 -10.70
N ARG A 146 -12.28 11.20 -11.67
CA ARG A 146 -12.07 10.50 -12.94
C ARG A 146 -11.37 9.17 -12.71
N ILE A 147 -10.30 9.15 -11.89
CA ILE A 147 -9.59 7.92 -11.54
C ILE A 147 -10.51 6.98 -10.77
N ILE A 148 -11.33 7.51 -9.86
CA ILE A 148 -12.29 6.72 -9.10
C ILE A 148 -13.31 6.06 -10.03
N GLU A 149 -13.89 6.83 -10.95
CA GLU A 149 -14.88 6.33 -11.90
C GLU A 149 -14.29 5.26 -12.83
N GLU A 150 -13.10 5.48 -13.38
CA GLU A 150 -12.40 4.49 -14.19
C GLU A 150 -12.14 3.19 -13.41
N ASN A 151 -11.70 3.30 -12.15
CA ASN A 151 -11.48 2.15 -11.29
C ASN A 151 -12.80 1.42 -10.99
N VAL A 152 -13.88 2.13 -10.71
CA VAL A 152 -15.22 1.52 -10.46
C VAL A 152 -15.69 0.76 -11.70
N ARG A 153 -15.56 1.33 -12.88
CA ARG A 153 -15.89 0.66 -14.15
C ARG A 153 -15.06 -0.59 -14.40
N SER A 154 -13.76 -0.54 -14.09
CA SER A 154 -12.84 -1.67 -14.26
C SER A 154 -13.10 -2.80 -13.26
N VAL A 155 -13.55 -2.50 -12.04
CA VAL A 155 -13.89 -3.50 -11.01
C VAL A 155 -15.00 -4.45 -11.47
N LYS A 156 -15.99 -3.97 -12.25
CA LYS A 156 -17.02 -4.85 -12.79
C LYS A 156 -16.45 -5.94 -13.69
N ILE A 157 -15.49 -5.58 -14.52
CA ILE A 157 -14.86 -6.51 -15.47
C ILE A 157 -14.02 -7.56 -14.75
N SER A 158 -13.41 -7.19 -13.62
CA SER A 158 -12.43 -8.00 -12.91
C SER A 158 -12.96 -8.71 -11.65
N SER A 159 -14.11 -8.28 -11.10
CA SER A 159 -14.62 -8.84 -9.85
C SER A 159 -15.61 -9.98 -10.07
N PRO A 160 -15.35 -11.16 -9.50
CA PRO A 160 -16.30 -12.29 -9.53
C PRO A 160 -17.67 -11.96 -8.89
N ASP A 161 -17.74 -10.97 -8.01
CA ASP A 161 -18.97 -10.58 -7.31
C ASP A 161 -20.06 -10.01 -8.25
N TYR A 162 -19.68 -9.59 -9.47
CA TYR A 162 -20.58 -8.96 -10.43
C TYR A 162 -20.80 -9.79 -11.72
N ILE A 163 -20.49 -11.08 -11.68
CA ILE A 163 -20.78 -11.97 -12.80
C ILE A 163 -22.31 -12.01 -13.02
N GLY A 164 -22.73 -11.69 -14.26
CA GLY A 164 -24.16 -11.69 -14.63
C GLY A 164 -24.89 -10.38 -14.37
N TRP A 165 -24.29 -9.41 -13.70
CA TRP A 165 -24.88 -8.08 -13.48
C TRP A 165 -24.80 -7.20 -14.74
N SER A 166 -25.76 -6.27 -14.89
CA SER A 166 -25.59 -5.17 -15.86
C SER A 166 -24.44 -4.24 -15.44
N GLN A 167 -23.88 -3.50 -16.40
CA GLN A 167 -22.78 -2.59 -16.06
C GLN A 167 -23.22 -1.47 -15.13
N GLU A 168 -24.40 -0.96 -15.36
CA GLU A 168 -24.95 0.16 -14.61
C GLU A 168 -25.30 -0.24 -13.18
N ASP A 169 -25.93 -1.41 -13.00
CA ASP A 169 -26.28 -1.92 -11.67
C ASP A 169 -25.06 -2.24 -10.83
N ALA A 170 -24.02 -2.86 -11.44
CA ALA A 170 -22.78 -3.16 -10.76
C ALA A 170 -22.05 -1.88 -10.31
N VAL A 171 -22.00 -0.86 -11.17
CA VAL A 171 -21.39 0.45 -10.83
C VAL A 171 -22.19 1.13 -9.72
N LYS A 172 -23.50 1.13 -9.81
CA LYS A 172 -24.38 1.73 -8.80
C LYS A 172 -24.25 1.06 -7.43
N ASP A 173 -24.26 -0.28 -7.38
CA ASP A 173 -24.05 -1.03 -6.14
C ASP A 173 -22.66 -0.74 -5.55
N TYR A 174 -21.63 -0.73 -6.38
CA TYR A 174 -20.27 -0.49 -5.91
C TYR A 174 -20.08 0.93 -5.37
N LEU A 175 -20.67 1.94 -6.02
CA LEU A 175 -20.68 3.32 -5.51
C LEU A 175 -21.42 3.43 -4.18
N ASN A 176 -22.55 2.75 -4.03
CA ASN A 176 -23.29 2.69 -2.75
C ASN A 176 -22.41 2.09 -1.63
N ARG A 177 -21.66 1.03 -1.92
CA ARG A 177 -20.72 0.44 -0.95
C ARG A 177 -19.58 1.40 -0.57
N ILE A 178 -19.09 2.21 -1.51
CA ILE A 178 -18.10 3.25 -1.23
C ILE A 178 -18.69 4.31 -0.31
N ASN A 179 -19.83 4.87 -0.71
CA ASN A 179 -20.47 6.00 -0.02
C ASN A 179 -20.86 5.64 1.41
N SER A 180 -21.35 4.43 1.66
CA SER A 180 -21.68 3.96 3.00
C SER A 180 -20.47 3.86 3.94
N ARG A 181 -19.25 3.75 3.40
CA ARG A 181 -18.01 3.60 4.17
C ARG A 181 -17.26 4.91 4.41
N ILE A 182 -17.50 5.94 3.59
CA ILE A 182 -16.80 7.22 3.71
C ILE A 182 -16.89 7.80 5.13
N PRO A 183 -18.08 7.87 5.80
CA PRO A 183 -18.20 8.46 7.14
C PRO A 183 -17.45 7.70 8.24
N HIS A 184 -17.05 6.46 7.96
CA HIS A 184 -16.40 5.56 8.92
C HIS A 184 -14.96 5.22 8.53
N TYR A 185 -14.38 5.99 7.63
CA TYR A 185 -13.00 5.81 7.19
C TYR A 185 -12.11 6.88 7.81
N GLU A 186 -11.10 6.43 8.50
CA GLU A 186 -10.06 7.26 9.09
C GLU A 186 -8.76 7.09 8.27
N THR A 187 -8.27 8.18 7.69
CA THR A 187 -6.97 8.18 6.99
C THR A 187 -5.83 7.87 7.98
N VAL A 188 -4.74 7.30 7.48
CA VAL A 188 -3.59 6.96 8.34
C VAL A 188 -2.84 8.23 8.73
N GLU A 189 -2.74 8.50 10.04
CA GLU A 189 -2.04 9.64 10.61
C GLU A 189 -1.32 9.28 11.93
N GLU A 190 -1.29 8.00 12.26
CA GLU A 190 -0.70 7.46 13.48
C GLU A 190 0.82 7.57 13.45
N LYS A 191 1.39 8.49 14.21
CA LYS A 191 2.82 8.85 14.16
C LYS A 191 3.77 7.72 14.57
N ASP A 192 3.30 6.80 15.37
CA ASP A 192 4.04 5.64 15.89
C ASP A 192 3.92 4.38 15.00
N LEU A 193 3.02 4.36 14.04
CA LEU A 193 2.92 3.26 13.07
C LEU A 193 3.86 3.46 11.87
N HIS A 194 4.26 2.36 11.26
CA HIS A 194 5.00 2.37 10.00
C HIS A 194 4.01 2.43 8.84
N TYR A 195 4.05 3.48 8.05
CA TYR A 195 3.15 3.57 6.90
C TYR A 195 3.72 4.34 5.71
N VAL A 196 3.17 3.99 4.56
CA VAL A 196 3.31 4.74 3.30
C VAL A 196 1.92 5.13 2.84
N LYS A 197 1.65 6.43 2.69
CA LYS A 197 0.41 6.95 2.13
C LYS A 197 0.64 7.41 0.71
N MET A 198 -0.07 6.80 -0.24
CA MET A 198 -0.03 7.12 -1.66
C MET A 198 -1.30 7.90 -2.02
N ILE A 199 -1.14 9.11 -2.53
CA ILE A 199 -2.25 10.01 -2.89
C ILE A 199 -2.29 10.14 -4.40
N ASN A 200 -3.49 10.00 -5.01
CA ASN A 200 -3.76 10.15 -6.43
C ASN A 200 -2.78 9.35 -7.31
N ALA A 201 -2.69 8.04 -7.05
CA ALA A 201 -1.80 7.15 -7.80
C ALA A 201 -0.33 7.60 -7.80
N GLY A 202 0.16 8.06 -6.65
CA GLY A 202 1.57 8.44 -6.46
C GLY A 202 1.92 9.86 -6.86
N GLU A 203 0.93 10.74 -7.11
CA GLU A 203 1.16 12.18 -7.27
C GLU A 203 1.85 12.77 -6.04
N ARG A 204 1.43 12.33 -4.87
CA ARG A 204 2.08 12.65 -3.59
C ARG A 204 2.23 11.40 -2.74
N MET A 205 3.35 11.29 -2.05
CA MET A 205 3.62 10.20 -1.11
C MET A 205 4.05 10.74 0.24
N ILE A 206 3.52 10.15 1.32
CA ILE A 206 3.93 10.43 2.69
C ILE A 206 4.48 9.13 3.27
N VAL A 207 5.66 9.18 3.86
CA VAL A 207 6.35 8.04 4.45
C VAL A 207 6.59 8.32 5.93
N ASN A 208 6.18 7.42 6.79
CA ASN A 208 6.35 7.53 8.23
C ASN A 208 7.00 6.26 8.82
N ASN A 209 8.09 6.45 9.54
CA ASN A 209 8.82 5.40 10.28
C ASN A 209 9.17 4.14 9.45
N CYS A 210 9.44 4.28 8.13
CA CYS A 210 9.72 3.14 7.25
C CYS A 210 11.19 2.73 7.17
N ALA A 211 12.07 3.28 8.02
CA ALA A 211 13.51 2.97 8.03
C ALA A 211 13.87 1.80 8.96
N PHE A 212 13.02 0.78 9.07
CA PHE A 212 13.23 -0.37 9.96
C PHE A 212 13.91 -1.58 9.28
N GLY A 213 14.63 -1.34 8.19
CA GLY A 213 15.44 -2.35 7.53
C GLY A 213 15.59 -2.10 6.04
N TYR A 214 16.49 -2.86 5.41
CA TYR A 214 16.77 -2.73 3.98
C TYR A 214 15.51 -3.01 3.12
N LEU A 215 14.75 -4.03 3.48
CA LEU A 215 13.60 -4.43 2.68
C LEU A 215 12.44 -3.43 2.76
N SER A 216 12.22 -2.79 3.92
CA SER A 216 11.23 -1.72 4.04
C SER A 216 11.58 -0.53 3.15
N GLN A 217 12.84 -0.15 3.06
CA GLN A 217 13.31 0.92 2.17
C GLN A 217 13.14 0.54 0.68
N ARG A 218 13.37 -0.73 0.31
CA ARG A 218 13.11 -1.23 -1.05
C ARG A 218 11.63 -1.18 -1.41
N ILE A 219 10.75 -1.47 -0.46
CA ILE A 219 9.32 -1.35 -0.64
C ILE A 219 8.95 0.12 -0.90
N VAL A 220 9.43 1.04 -0.08
CA VAL A 220 9.19 2.49 -0.26
C VAL A 220 9.71 2.96 -1.62
N PHE A 221 10.93 2.60 -1.98
CA PHE A 221 11.51 2.95 -3.28
C PHE A 221 10.68 2.42 -4.45
N TYR A 222 10.22 1.17 -4.37
CA TYR A 222 9.36 0.59 -5.40
C TYR A 222 8.04 1.35 -5.52
N LEU A 223 7.38 1.66 -4.40
CA LEU A 223 6.12 2.40 -4.38
C LEU A 223 6.25 3.81 -4.97
N LEU A 224 7.39 4.49 -4.73
CA LEU A 224 7.71 5.79 -5.34
C LEU A 224 7.78 5.72 -6.87
N ASN A 225 8.11 4.56 -7.43
CA ASN A 225 8.28 4.34 -8.84
C ASN A 225 7.17 3.49 -9.49
N LEU A 226 6.13 3.13 -8.73
CA LEU A 226 5.05 2.25 -9.23
C LEU A 226 4.18 2.94 -10.29
N HIS A 227 3.87 4.21 -10.09
CA HIS A 227 3.04 5.00 -10.99
C HIS A 227 3.89 6.06 -11.69
N ILE A 228 4.72 5.60 -12.63
CA ILE A 228 5.54 6.51 -13.44
C ILE A 228 4.62 7.17 -14.46
N LYS A 229 4.35 8.47 -14.27
CA LYS A 229 3.79 9.32 -15.31
C LYS A 229 4.94 9.92 -16.14
N SER A 230 4.64 10.45 -17.31
CA SER A 230 5.60 11.28 -18.05
C SER A 230 6.09 12.39 -17.13
N ARG A 231 7.38 12.39 -16.83
CA ARG A 231 8.03 13.38 -15.95
C ARG A 231 9.13 14.07 -16.74
N GLN A 232 9.21 15.35 -16.61
CA GLN A 232 10.40 16.08 -17.04
C GLN A 232 11.49 15.86 -15.99
N THR A 233 12.70 15.55 -16.44
CA THR A 233 13.87 15.42 -15.57
C THR A 233 14.81 16.56 -15.86
N TYR A 234 15.10 17.36 -14.85
CA TYR A 234 16.00 18.50 -14.97
C TYR A 234 17.32 18.14 -14.30
N PHE A 235 18.41 18.32 -15.05
CA PHE A 235 19.77 18.22 -14.53
C PHE A 235 20.26 19.62 -14.23
N CYS A 236 20.32 19.97 -12.97
CA CYS A 236 20.77 21.28 -12.53
C CYS A 236 22.17 21.19 -11.93
N ARG A 237 23.01 22.13 -12.25
CA ARG A 237 24.32 22.30 -11.60
C ARG A 237 24.14 23.25 -10.41
N ALA A 238 24.92 23.04 -9.35
CA ALA A 238 25.00 23.99 -8.26
C ALA A 238 25.55 25.34 -8.77
N GLY A 239 25.10 26.44 -8.19
CA GLY A 239 25.67 27.76 -8.43
C GLY A 239 27.13 27.81 -7.99
N THR A 240 27.87 28.80 -8.49
CA THR A 240 29.25 29.04 -8.07
C THR A 240 29.34 29.44 -6.60
N THR A 241 30.38 28.95 -5.93
CA THR A 241 30.67 29.29 -4.54
C THR A 241 31.69 30.45 -4.45
N LYS A 242 31.82 31.08 -3.29
CA LYS A 242 32.90 32.01 -3.06
C LYS A 242 34.25 31.30 -3.16
N GLU A 243 35.22 31.96 -3.76
CA GLU A 243 36.53 31.36 -4.07
C GLU A 243 37.25 30.90 -2.79
N GLU A 244 37.16 31.68 -1.72
CA GLU A 244 37.71 31.40 -0.40
C GLU A 244 37.08 30.19 0.32
N ASP A 245 35.86 29.79 -0.06
CA ASP A 245 35.11 28.71 0.55
C ASP A 245 35.01 27.45 -0.37
N SER A 246 35.61 27.50 -1.55
CA SER A 246 35.45 26.45 -2.58
C SER A 246 35.87 25.02 -2.16
N TYR A 247 36.66 24.90 -1.11
CA TYR A 247 37.09 23.62 -0.54
C TYR A 247 36.12 23.02 0.49
N LYS A 248 35.10 23.79 0.90
CA LYS A 248 34.11 23.34 1.89
C LYS A 248 33.00 22.56 1.19
N ALA A 249 32.55 21.46 1.81
CA ALA A 249 31.46 20.64 1.28
C ALA A 249 30.13 21.36 1.22
N ASP A 250 29.92 22.36 2.10
CA ASP A 250 28.69 23.18 2.19
C ASP A 250 29.09 24.67 2.14
N ALA A 251 29.66 25.09 1.01
CA ALA A 251 30.11 26.43 0.77
C ALA A 251 28.97 27.37 0.42
N SER A 252 29.02 28.61 0.92
CA SER A 252 28.06 29.67 0.57
C SER A 252 28.17 30.04 -0.93
N LEU A 253 27.03 30.28 -1.58
CA LEU A 253 27.02 30.76 -2.97
C LEU A 253 27.68 32.13 -3.11
N SER A 254 28.40 32.33 -4.22
CA SER A 254 28.80 33.64 -4.69
C SER A 254 27.60 34.48 -5.11
N GLU A 255 27.77 35.79 -5.36
CA GLU A 255 26.68 36.62 -5.90
C GLU A 255 26.19 36.09 -7.26
N GLU A 256 27.11 35.68 -8.14
CA GLU A 256 26.75 35.02 -9.42
C GLU A 256 26.01 33.69 -9.21
N GLY A 257 26.39 32.93 -8.18
CA GLY A 257 25.72 31.69 -7.81
C GLY A 257 24.28 31.90 -7.31
N LYS A 258 24.03 33.00 -6.60
CA LYS A 258 22.68 33.40 -6.17
C LYS A 258 21.82 33.80 -7.36
N ASP A 259 22.34 34.68 -8.24
CA ASP A 259 21.64 35.08 -9.46
C ASP A 259 21.29 33.88 -10.35
N TYR A 260 22.20 32.92 -10.45
CA TYR A 260 21.93 31.66 -11.16
C TYR A 260 20.81 30.87 -10.52
N ALA A 261 20.79 30.73 -9.17
CA ALA A 261 19.76 30.01 -8.46
C ALA A 261 18.37 30.66 -8.59
N GLU A 262 18.30 32.00 -8.58
CA GLU A 262 17.06 32.75 -8.81
C GLU A 262 16.52 32.53 -10.22
N LYS A 263 17.36 32.68 -11.25
CA LYS A 263 16.98 32.44 -12.65
C LYS A 263 16.57 31.00 -12.91
N MET A 264 17.23 30.03 -12.28
CA MET A 264 16.87 28.63 -12.36
C MET A 264 15.49 28.38 -11.72
N THR A 265 15.20 29.00 -10.60
CA THR A 265 13.91 28.90 -9.92
C THR A 265 12.79 29.47 -10.80
N GLU A 266 12.98 30.64 -11.41
CA GLU A 266 12.03 31.24 -12.35
C GLU A 266 11.77 30.37 -13.59
N THR A 267 12.76 29.60 -14.03
CA THR A 267 12.65 28.73 -15.21
C THR A 267 11.92 27.42 -14.90
N LEU A 268 11.94 26.95 -13.65
CA LEU A 268 11.39 25.65 -13.24
C LEU A 268 10.00 25.75 -12.63
N ILE A 269 9.52 26.92 -12.24
CA ILE A 269 8.17 27.20 -11.78
C ILE A 269 7.28 27.58 -12.97
#